data_88515ab3919a802a098788c0d7c326f8
#
_entry.id   88515ab3919a802a098788c0d7c326f8
#
_cell.length_a   1.000
_cell.length_b   1.000
_cell.length_c   1.000
_cell.angle_alpha   90.00
_cell.angle_beta   90.00
_cell.angle_gamma   90.00
#
_symmetry.space_group_name_H-M   'P 1'
#
loop_
_entity.id
_entity.type
_entity.pdbx_description
1 polymer ?
#
loop_
_entity_poly.entity_id
_entity_poly.type
_entity_poly.pdbx_seq_one_letter_code
_entity_poly.pdbx_strand_id
1 'polypeptide(L)'
;PPGSWDLPELPEIGGPLEGEGAVADAQARLASLLGVDGCWFGVNGATGLLQAALSALAGPGQAVLLPRNAHRSLIAACVLGGIRPVFLPVPFLSDRGHPGAMSAQCLERALTALPSIPEVIVGAVLVHPTYHGYGSDPTPLIAALHRRGLPVLVDEAHGTHFAFAAGEALPTSSLHAGADLVVHSLHKSAPGLGQTAVLWLQGMRVSAEAVKASLLRFQTSSPSALLLASCEATLNWMLSPAWERLLQRRLKEAHQLADRLRAAGLPLSRSDDPLRLILVTAERGISGLDADAWFMQRGLIAELPEPFCLTFCLGLASQRGLAARMQRLWRRLQMSQPSSGPLEPLLLPPLETSSTPELLPALAVRAPACELSLQDSGGRIAAEMICPYPPGIPLLIPGERIGLDRLEWLLDQHRRWPELVPGKVKVLAEGPQVQLG
;
A
#
# COMPACT_ATOMS: atom_id res chain seq x y z
N PRO A 1 21.52 -26.80 11.85
CA PRO A 1 21.74 -25.36 11.91
C PRO A 1 20.83 -24.66 10.88
N PRO A 2 20.36 -23.38 11.11
CA PRO A 2 19.49 -22.70 10.15
C PRO A 2 20.08 -22.61 8.73
N GLY A 3 21.39 -22.45 8.60
CA GLY A 3 22.08 -22.39 7.29
C GLY A 3 22.05 -23.68 6.48
N SER A 4 21.61 -24.80 7.05
CA SER A 4 21.48 -26.06 6.27
C SER A 4 20.28 -26.04 5.30
N TRP A 5 19.42 -25.03 5.39
CA TRP A 5 18.25 -24.86 4.53
C TRP A 5 18.48 -23.83 3.42
N ASP A 6 19.59 -23.10 3.50
CA ASP A 6 19.96 -22.10 2.51
C ASP A 6 21.06 -22.67 1.60
N LEU A 7 21.02 -22.31 0.33
CA LEU A 7 21.99 -22.74 -0.65
C LEU A 7 22.99 -21.61 -0.92
N PRO A 8 24.27 -21.95 -1.18
CA PRO A 8 25.22 -20.96 -1.64
C PRO A 8 24.82 -20.39 -3.00
N GLU A 9 25.40 -19.26 -3.36
CA GLU A 9 25.25 -18.65 -4.68
C GLU A 9 25.97 -19.52 -5.72
N LEU A 10 25.22 -20.41 -6.36
CA LEU A 10 25.70 -21.29 -7.44
C LEU A 10 25.18 -20.78 -8.78
N PRO A 11 26.01 -20.82 -9.85
CA PRO A 11 25.59 -20.41 -11.19
C PRO A 11 24.34 -21.15 -11.68
N GLU A 12 24.19 -22.42 -11.30
CA GLU A 12 23.03 -23.25 -11.67
C GLU A 12 21.73 -22.77 -11.03
N ILE A 13 21.81 -22.10 -9.87
CA ILE A 13 20.64 -21.50 -9.21
C ILE A 13 20.38 -20.13 -9.83
N GLY A 14 21.40 -19.31 -9.94
CA GLY A 14 21.33 -17.93 -10.40
C GLY A 14 20.59 -17.01 -9.41
N GLY A 15 20.47 -15.75 -9.77
CA GLY A 15 19.73 -14.73 -9.03
C GLY A 15 18.62 -14.11 -9.85
N PRO A 16 17.81 -13.23 -9.25
CA PRO A 16 16.66 -12.60 -9.95
C PRO A 16 17.06 -11.73 -11.15
N LEU A 17 18.32 -11.31 -11.23
CA LEU A 17 18.83 -10.40 -12.28
C LEU A 17 19.78 -11.09 -13.26
N GLU A 18 20.12 -12.34 -13.01
CA GLU A 18 20.94 -13.15 -13.90
C GLU A 18 20.13 -13.64 -15.09
N GLY A 19 20.81 -13.86 -16.23
CA GLY A 19 20.17 -14.31 -17.47
C GLY A 19 20.08 -15.83 -17.58
N GLU A 20 20.71 -16.57 -16.68
CA GLU A 20 20.83 -18.03 -16.68
C GLU A 20 20.58 -18.58 -15.28
N GLY A 21 20.33 -19.89 -15.19
CA GLY A 21 20.06 -20.59 -13.95
C GLY A 21 18.57 -20.79 -13.65
N ALA A 22 18.30 -21.61 -12.63
CA ALA A 22 16.93 -22.03 -12.28
C ALA A 22 15.97 -20.85 -12.00
N VAL A 23 16.47 -19.77 -11.42
CA VAL A 23 15.67 -18.58 -11.12
C VAL A 23 15.26 -17.85 -12.40
N ALA A 24 16.20 -17.68 -13.35
CA ALA A 24 15.93 -17.06 -14.65
C ALA A 24 14.90 -17.88 -15.43
N ASP A 25 15.04 -19.19 -15.47
CA ASP A 25 14.11 -20.11 -16.13
C ASP A 25 12.71 -20.04 -15.51
N ALA A 26 12.63 -20.01 -14.18
CA ALA A 26 11.37 -19.88 -13.46
C ALA A 26 10.67 -18.54 -13.76
N GLN A 27 11.40 -17.44 -13.75
CA GLN A 27 10.89 -16.11 -14.09
C GLN A 27 10.39 -16.03 -15.52
N ALA A 28 11.17 -16.53 -16.48
CA ALA A 28 10.80 -16.55 -17.91
C ALA A 28 9.54 -17.41 -18.16
N ARG A 29 9.46 -18.59 -17.54
CA ARG A 29 8.30 -19.47 -17.62
C ARG A 29 7.04 -18.83 -17.02
N LEU A 30 7.14 -18.19 -15.88
CA LEU A 30 6.01 -17.51 -15.22
C LEU A 30 5.55 -16.30 -16.02
N ALA A 31 6.47 -15.51 -16.58
CA ALA A 31 6.14 -14.41 -17.49
C ALA A 31 5.34 -14.92 -18.71
N SER A 32 5.81 -16.00 -19.35
CA SER A 32 5.12 -16.64 -20.47
C SER A 32 3.72 -17.15 -20.11
N LEU A 33 3.57 -17.79 -18.94
CA LEU A 33 2.27 -18.33 -18.48
C LEU A 33 1.24 -17.24 -18.20
N LEU A 34 1.68 -16.06 -17.75
CA LEU A 34 0.81 -14.92 -17.48
C LEU A 34 0.69 -13.96 -18.68
N GLY A 35 1.42 -14.21 -19.76
CA GLY A 35 1.37 -13.37 -20.96
C GLY A 35 1.96 -11.98 -20.76
N VAL A 36 2.99 -11.84 -19.91
CA VAL A 36 3.70 -10.60 -19.63
C VAL A 36 5.13 -10.65 -20.16
N ASP A 37 5.77 -9.48 -20.34
CA ASP A 37 7.09 -9.36 -20.97
C ASP A 37 8.24 -9.57 -19.97
N GLY A 38 7.99 -9.44 -18.68
CA GLY A 38 9.01 -9.63 -17.65
C GLY A 38 8.46 -10.01 -16.29
N CYS A 39 9.26 -10.78 -15.54
CA CYS A 39 9.00 -11.23 -14.19
C CYS A 39 10.29 -11.20 -13.39
N TRP A 40 10.30 -10.57 -12.21
CA TRP A 40 11.44 -10.59 -11.30
C TRP A 40 10.99 -10.89 -9.88
N PHE A 41 11.60 -11.88 -9.29
CA PHE A 41 11.40 -12.19 -7.87
C PHE A 41 12.09 -11.16 -6.98
N GLY A 42 11.47 -10.83 -5.85
CA GLY A 42 12.02 -9.94 -4.84
C GLY A 42 12.07 -10.61 -3.48
N VAL A 43 13.20 -10.45 -2.80
CA VAL A 43 13.43 -10.97 -1.44
C VAL A 43 13.53 -9.85 -0.39
N ASN A 44 13.35 -8.59 -0.81
CA ASN A 44 13.29 -7.41 0.06
C ASN A 44 11.85 -6.89 0.23
N GLY A 45 10.87 -7.78 0.06
CA GLY A 45 9.45 -7.45 0.05
C GLY A 45 9.02 -6.62 -1.16
N ALA A 46 7.73 -6.32 -1.24
CA ALA A 46 7.21 -5.37 -2.21
C ALA A 46 7.86 -3.98 -2.08
N THR A 47 8.36 -3.61 -0.90
CA THR A 47 9.07 -2.35 -0.66
C THR A 47 10.23 -2.14 -1.63
N GLY A 48 11.15 -3.11 -1.74
CA GLY A 48 12.31 -3.00 -2.64
C GLY A 48 11.90 -2.99 -4.11
N LEU A 49 10.88 -3.77 -4.48
CA LEU A 49 10.38 -3.81 -5.85
C LEU A 49 9.64 -2.52 -6.25
N LEU A 50 8.84 -1.92 -5.36
CA LEU A 50 8.18 -0.63 -5.59
C LEU A 50 9.21 0.50 -5.75
N GLN A 51 10.27 0.49 -4.94
CA GLN A 51 11.35 1.46 -5.07
C GLN A 51 12.09 1.32 -6.39
N ALA A 52 12.41 0.10 -6.79
CA ALA A 52 13.04 -0.19 -8.07
C ALA A 52 12.14 0.19 -9.25
N ALA A 53 10.86 -0.20 -9.21
CA ALA A 53 9.89 0.10 -10.24
C ALA A 53 9.69 1.60 -10.44
N LEU A 54 9.57 2.37 -9.35
CA LEU A 54 9.46 3.83 -9.44
C LEU A 54 10.73 4.46 -10.01
N SER A 55 11.91 3.96 -9.62
CA SER A 55 13.20 4.42 -10.18
C SER A 55 13.43 3.99 -11.64
N ALA A 56 12.70 3.00 -12.14
CA ALA A 56 12.69 2.66 -13.56
C ALA A 56 11.80 3.61 -14.37
N LEU A 57 10.76 4.19 -13.74
CA LEU A 57 9.87 5.16 -14.37
C LEU A 57 10.45 6.56 -14.42
N ALA A 58 11.15 6.98 -13.36
CA ALA A 58 11.57 8.36 -13.19
C ALA A 58 12.93 8.46 -12.49
N GLY A 59 13.63 9.56 -12.79
CA GLY A 59 14.90 9.93 -12.17
C GLY A 59 14.93 11.39 -11.70
N PRO A 60 16.13 11.90 -11.32
CA PRO A 60 16.31 13.25 -10.86
C PRO A 60 15.79 14.29 -11.87
N GLY A 61 15.10 15.33 -11.38
CA GLY A 61 14.52 16.37 -12.22
C GLY A 61 13.24 15.98 -12.97
N GLN A 62 12.68 14.83 -12.66
CA GLN A 62 11.39 14.37 -13.19
C GLN A 62 10.34 14.25 -12.08
N ALA A 63 9.07 14.23 -12.48
CA ALA A 63 7.93 14.11 -11.58
C ALA A 63 7.10 12.85 -11.88
N VAL A 64 6.43 12.34 -10.84
CA VAL A 64 5.48 11.22 -10.95
C VAL A 64 4.18 11.54 -10.23
N LEU A 65 3.07 11.09 -10.81
CA LEU A 65 1.77 11.15 -10.14
C LEU A 65 1.68 10.04 -9.10
N LEU A 66 1.31 10.39 -7.88
CA LEU A 66 1.17 9.46 -6.75
C LEU A 66 -0.19 9.68 -6.07
N PRO A 67 -0.99 8.64 -5.82
CA PRO A 67 -2.18 8.79 -4.98
C PRO A 67 -1.77 9.10 -3.55
N ARG A 68 -2.53 9.95 -2.85
CA ARG A 68 -2.18 10.37 -1.48
C ARG A 68 -2.15 9.22 -0.47
N ASN A 69 -2.80 8.10 -0.76
CA ASN A 69 -2.72 6.87 0.04
C ASN A 69 -1.60 5.92 -0.39
N ALA A 70 -0.61 6.40 -1.14
CA ALA A 70 0.55 5.60 -1.52
C ALA A 70 1.36 5.15 -0.30
N HIS A 71 1.88 3.93 -0.34
CA HIS A 71 2.71 3.40 0.73
C HIS A 71 4.01 4.21 0.89
N ARG A 72 4.49 4.36 2.13
CA ARG A 72 5.72 5.12 2.47
C ARG A 72 6.95 4.75 1.64
N SER A 73 7.03 3.52 1.11
CA SER A 73 8.15 3.08 0.26
C SER A 73 8.26 3.87 -1.04
N LEU A 74 7.13 4.33 -1.60
CA LEU A 74 7.10 5.14 -2.81
C LEU A 74 7.61 6.57 -2.52
N ILE A 75 7.29 7.11 -1.35
CA ILE A 75 7.85 8.40 -0.91
C ILE A 75 9.37 8.26 -0.68
N ALA A 76 9.81 7.16 -0.06
CA ALA A 76 11.23 6.88 0.11
C ALA A 76 11.95 6.76 -1.25
N ALA A 77 11.31 6.17 -2.27
CA ALA A 77 11.85 6.13 -3.62
C ALA A 77 11.99 7.53 -4.23
N CYS A 78 11.02 8.43 -4.02
CA CYS A 78 11.13 9.83 -4.44
C CYS A 78 12.29 10.55 -3.75
N VAL A 79 12.49 10.31 -2.45
CA VAL A 79 13.64 10.86 -1.69
C VAL A 79 14.97 10.36 -2.26
N LEU A 80 15.09 9.05 -2.45
CA LEU A 80 16.32 8.41 -2.93
C LEU A 80 16.64 8.77 -4.38
N GLY A 81 15.61 8.85 -5.23
CA GLY A 81 15.74 9.12 -6.67
C GLY A 81 15.76 10.60 -7.04
N GLY A 82 15.57 11.53 -6.10
CA GLY A 82 15.44 12.96 -6.43
C GLY A 82 14.23 13.26 -7.31
N ILE A 83 13.16 12.47 -7.17
CA ILE A 83 11.94 12.53 -7.97
C ILE A 83 10.93 13.44 -7.27
N ARG A 84 10.23 14.31 -8.00
CA ARG A 84 9.14 15.11 -7.45
C ARG A 84 7.83 14.31 -7.42
N PRO A 85 7.24 14.06 -6.25
CA PRO A 85 5.88 13.51 -6.20
C PRO A 85 4.85 14.61 -6.48
N VAL A 86 3.88 14.31 -7.34
CA VAL A 86 2.66 15.10 -7.52
C VAL A 86 1.50 14.27 -7.00
N PHE A 87 0.96 14.67 -5.86
CA PHE A 87 -0.09 13.91 -5.20
C PHE A 87 -1.44 14.10 -5.86
N LEU A 88 -2.11 12.99 -6.13
CA LEU A 88 -3.49 12.92 -6.54
C LEU A 88 -4.37 12.73 -5.30
N PRO A 89 -5.48 13.47 -5.16
CA PRO A 89 -6.44 13.25 -4.10
C PRO A 89 -7.05 11.85 -4.21
N VAL A 90 -7.41 11.28 -3.06
CA VAL A 90 -8.17 10.02 -2.99
C VAL A 90 -9.44 10.27 -2.17
N PRO A 91 -10.55 9.58 -2.47
CA PRO A 91 -11.74 9.67 -1.66
C PRO A 91 -11.43 9.32 -0.21
N PHE A 92 -11.96 10.09 0.74
CA PHE A 92 -11.84 9.80 2.16
C PHE A 92 -13.20 9.44 2.75
N LEU A 93 -13.26 8.31 3.42
CA LEU A 93 -14.47 7.78 4.04
C LEU A 93 -14.52 8.26 5.50
N SER A 94 -15.16 9.40 5.73
CA SER A 94 -15.18 10.07 7.05
C SER A 94 -15.84 9.26 8.16
N ASP A 95 -16.79 8.40 7.80
CA ASP A 95 -17.48 7.47 8.71
C ASP A 95 -16.59 6.29 9.14
N ARG A 96 -15.48 6.05 8.44
CA ARG A 96 -14.53 4.97 8.69
C ARG A 96 -13.13 5.46 9.01
N GLY A 97 -12.85 6.73 8.71
CA GLY A 97 -11.59 7.38 9.02
C GLY A 97 -10.41 6.99 8.13
N HIS A 98 -10.66 6.51 6.91
CA HIS A 98 -9.60 6.08 6.00
C HIS A 98 -9.92 6.34 4.50
N PRO A 99 -8.90 6.30 3.62
CA PRO A 99 -9.11 6.46 2.20
C PRO A 99 -9.89 5.30 1.56
N GLY A 100 -10.77 5.63 0.61
CA GLY A 100 -11.42 4.68 -0.29
C GLY A 100 -10.62 4.45 -1.58
N ALA A 101 -11.21 3.70 -2.53
CA ALA A 101 -10.63 3.49 -3.85
C ALA A 101 -10.76 4.74 -4.73
N MET A 102 -9.73 5.01 -5.54
CA MET A 102 -9.79 6.05 -6.57
C MET A 102 -10.75 5.62 -7.69
N SER A 103 -11.68 6.49 -8.07
CA SER A 103 -12.54 6.29 -9.23
C SER A 103 -11.97 7.00 -10.48
N ALA A 104 -12.40 6.57 -11.67
CA ALA A 104 -12.04 7.24 -12.92
C ALA A 104 -12.41 8.73 -12.91
N GLN A 105 -13.59 9.07 -12.38
CA GLN A 105 -14.02 10.47 -12.26
C GLN A 105 -13.12 11.28 -11.30
N CYS A 106 -12.70 10.68 -10.19
CA CYS A 106 -11.77 11.32 -9.26
C CYS A 106 -10.42 11.58 -9.94
N LEU A 107 -9.88 10.56 -10.65
CA LEU A 107 -8.63 10.70 -11.40
C LEU A 107 -8.71 11.80 -12.47
N GLU A 108 -9.76 11.81 -13.30
CA GLU A 108 -9.88 12.83 -14.37
C GLU A 108 -9.98 14.25 -13.79
N ARG A 109 -10.72 14.46 -12.71
CA ARG A 109 -10.74 15.76 -12.01
C ARG A 109 -9.38 16.15 -11.49
N ALA A 110 -8.65 15.20 -10.89
CA ALA A 110 -7.30 15.45 -10.38
C ALA A 110 -6.32 15.81 -11.50
N LEU A 111 -6.40 15.12 -12.65
CA LEU A 111 -5.55 15.37 -13.82
C LEU A 111 -5.84 16.73 -14.50
N THR A 112 -7.04 17.27 -14.37
CA THR A 112 -7.37 18.62 -14.86
C THR A 112 -6.92 19.74 -13.91
N ALA A 113 -6.65 19.41 -12.65
CA ALA A 113 -6.28 20.35 -11.58
C ALA A 113 -4.83 20.14 -11.09
N LEU A 114 -3.94 19.64 -11.96
CA LEU A 114 -2.54 19.44 -11.61
C LEU A 114 -1.85 20.79 -11.32
N PRO A 115 -1.00 20.86 -10.29
CA PRO A 115 -0.20 22.05 -10.01
C PRO A 115 0.81 22.31 -11.14
N SER A 116 1.10 23.58 -11.39
CA SER A 116 2.21 23.96 -12.29
C SER A 116 3.54 23.64 -11.60
N ILE A 117 4.35 22.83 -12.24
CA ILE A 117 5.69 22.44 -11.78
C ILE A 117 6.69 22.52 -12.94
N PRO A 118 7.97 22.77 -12.65
CA PRO A 118 9.00 22.82 -13.70
C PRO A 118 9.39 21.44 -14.24
N GLU A 119 9.23 20.39 -13.43
CA GLU A 119 9.60 19.02 -13.81
C GLU A 119 8.55 18.40 -14.75
N VAL A 120 9.04 17.57 -15.67
CA VAL A 120 8.16 16.80 -16.57
C VAL A 120 7.59 15.60 -15.81
N ILE A 121 6.28 15.43 -15.85
CA ILE A 121 5.60 14.24 -15.33
C ILE A 121 5.82 13.10 -16.33
N VAL A 122 6.49 12.03 -15.88
CA VAL A 122 6.91 10.91 -16.74
C VAL A 122 6.24 9.57 -16.43
N GLY A 123 5.42 9.51 -15.39
CA GLY A 123 4.71 8.28 -15.03
C GLY A 123 3.71 8.51 -13.91
N ALA A 124 2.93 7.49 -13.64
CA ALA A 124 1.93 7.49 -12.58
C ALA A 124 1.96 6.21 -11.76
N VAL A 125 1.59 6.33 -10.50
CA VAL A 125 1.38 5.20 -9.59
C VAL A 125 -0.09 5.13 -9.23
N LEU A 126 -0.61 3.90 -9.12
CA LEU A 126 -1.91 3.59 -8.55
C LEU A 126 -1.75 2.60 -7.39
N VAL A 127 -2.72 2.57 -6.49
CA VAL A 127 -2.82 1.59 -5.39
C VAL A 127 -4.09 0.78 -5.61
N HIS A 128 -3.97 -0.54 -5.76
CA HIS A 128 -5.09 -1.43 -6.05
C HIS A 128 -4.83 -2.86 -5.53
N PRO A 129 -5.70 -3.41 -4.66
CA PRO A 129 -6.71 -2.70 -3.88
C PRO A 129 -6.07 -1.78 -2.83
N THR A 130 -6.90 -0.98 -2.15
CA THR A 130 -6.47 -0.30 -0.93
C THR A 130 -6.18 -1.33 0.17
N TYR A 131 -5.53 -0.92 1.25
CA TYR A 131 -5.25 -1.80 2.39
C TYR A 131 -6.52 -2.45 2.95
N HIS A 132 -7.63 -1.73 2.92
CA HIS A 132 -8.95 -2.18 3.40
C HIS A 132 -9.69 -3.10 2.42
N GLY A 133 -9.12 -3.34 1.25
CA GLY A 133 -9.71 -4.19 0.23
C GLY A 133 -10.73 -3.48 -0.67
N TYR A 134 -10.73 -2.14 -0.72
CA TYR A 134 -11.51 -1.43 -1.74
C TYR A 134 -10.76 -1.49 -3.06
N GLY A 135 -11.43 -1.99 -4.10
CA GLY A 135 -10.89 -2.12 -5.44
C GLY A 135 -11.98 -1.89 -6.47
N SER A 136 -11.89 -0.82 -7.23
CA SER A 136 -12.67 -0.66 -8.47
C SER A 136 -11.94 -1.31 -9.63
N ASP A 137 -12.61 -1.49 -10.78
CA ASP A 137 -11.92 -1.89 -12.01
C ASP A 137 -10.83 -0.85 -12.34
N PRO A 138 -9.54 -1.23 -12.38
CA PRO A 138 -8.45 -0.31 -12.66
C PRO A 138 -8.31 0.04 -14.16
N THR A 139 -8.99 -0.68 -15.05
CA THR A 139 -8.89 -0.49 -16.51
C THR A 139 -9.13 0.95 -16.95
N PRO A 140 -10.22 1.63 -16.53
CA PRO A 140 -10.46 3.02 -16.95
C PRO A 140 -9.42 4.01 -16.38
N LEU A 141 -8.84 3.72 -15.21
CA LEU A 141 -7.79 4.54 -14.62
C LEU A 141 -6.50 4.44 -15.44
N ILE A 142 -6.07 3.22 -15.74
CA ILE A 142 -4.88 2.92 -16.53
C ILE A 142 -5.04 3.52 -17.94
N ALA A 143 -6.18 3.31 -18.59
CA ALA A 143 -6.46 3.87 -19.90
C ALA A 143 -6.42 5.42 -19.93
N ALA A 144 -6.88 6.09 -18.87
CA ALA A 144 -6.83 7.55 -18.75
C ALA A 144 -5.39 8.07 -18.67
N LEU A 145 -4.51 7.37 -17.95
CA LEU A 145 -3.09 7.70 -17.85
C LEU A 145 -2.33 7.38 -19.14
N HIS A 146 -2.61 6.23 -19.76
CA HIS A 146 -2.01 5.85 -21.06
C HIS A 146 -2.38 6.84 -22.17
N ARG A 147 -3.63 7.36 -22.22
CA ARG A 147 -3.99 8.42 -23.19
C ARG A 147 -3.15 9.69 -23.05
N ARG A 148 -2.54 9.92 -21.89
CA ARG A 148 -1.60 11.02 -21.63
C ARG A 148 -0.13 10.63 -21.84
N GLY A 149 0.13 9.43 -22.37
CA GLY A 149 1.47 8.90 -22.60
C GLY A 149 2.22 8.49 -21.32
N LEU A 150 1.51 8.39 -20.17
CA LEU A 150 2.12 8.06 -18.90
C LEU A 150 2.12 6.55 -18.66
N PRO A 151 3.28 5.91 -18.49
CA PRO A 151 3.35 4.54 -17.97
C PRO A 151 2.81 4.46 -16.55
N VAL A 152 2.24 3.30 -16.20
CA VAL A 152 1.54 3.10 -14.92
C VAL A 152 2.20 1.98 -14.12
N LEU A 153 2.69 2.34 -12.93
CA LEU A 153 3.06 1.40 -11.87
C LEU A 153 1.87 1.19 -10.94
N VAL A 154 1.52 -0.05 -10.65
CA VAL A 154 0.50 -0.36 -9.65
C VAL A 154 1.10 -1.07 -8.45
N ASP A 155 0.91 -0.48 -7.27
CA ASP A 155 1.09 -1.16 -5.99
C ASP A 155 -0.13 -2.06 -5.75
N GLU A 156 -0.01 -3.31 -6.16
CA GLU A 156 -1.00 -4.37 -5.97
C GLU A 156 -0.54 -5.37 -4.88
N ALA A 157 0.25 -4.89 -3.91
CA ALA A 157 0.81 -5.74 -2.86
C ALA A 157 -0.24 -6.48 -2.02
N HIS A 158 -1.45 -5.95 -1.91
CA HIS A 158 -2.57 -6.58 -1.21
C HIS A 158 -3.53 -7.35 -2.13
N GLY A 159 -3.30 -7.33 -3.44
CA GLY A 159 -4.16 -7.91 -4.48
C GLY A 159 -3.55 -9.10 -5.23
N THR A 160 -2.47 -9.71 -4.75
CA THR A 160 -1.83 -10.84 -5.46
C THR A 160 -2.84 -11.90 -5.91
N HIS A 161 -3.81 -12.24 -5.07
CA HIS A 161 -4.83 -13.25 -5.38
C HIS A 161 -5.80 -12.82 -6.50
N PHE A 162 -5.90 -11.54 -6.83
CA PHE A 162 -6.73 -11.04 -7.94
C PHE A 162 -6.19 -11.51 -9.29
N ALA A 163 -4.86 -11.50 -9.48
CA ALA A 163 -4.23 -11.92 -10.71
C ALA A 163 -4.37 -13.44 -11.01
N PHE A 164 -4.69 -14.22 -9.97
CA PHE A 164 -4.80 -15.68 -10.04
C PHE A 164 -6.20 -16.19 -9.69
N ALA A 165 -7.20 -15.32 -9.78
CA ALA A 165 -8.60 -15.67 -9.59
C ALA A 165 -9.27 -15.94 -10.93
N ALA A 166 -10.09 -16.99 -10.98
CA ALA A 166 -11.00 -17.22 -12.10
C ALA A 166 -12.37 -16.58 -11.82
N GLY A 167 -12.95 -15.96 -12.83
CA GLY A 167 -14.29 -15.36 -12.76
C GLY A 167 -14.33 -13.96 -12.12
N GLU A 168 -15.56 -13.48 -11.87
CA GLU A 168 -15.87 -12.09 -11.46
C GLU A 168 -16.04 -11.92 -9.93
N ALA A 169 -15.60 -12.87 -9.14
CA ALA A 169 -15.80 -12.84 -7.68
C ALA A 169 -14.89 -11.85 -6.93
N LEU A 170 -13.87 -11.34 -7.61
CA LEU A 170 -12.88 -10.37 -7.11
C LEU A 170 -12.71 -9.23 -8.11
N PRO A 171 -12.21 -8.06 -7.68
CA PRO A 171 -11.83 -6.98 -8.59
C PRO A 171 -10.84 -7.46 -9.67
N THR A 172 -10.89 -6.87 -10.85
CA THR A 172 -9.91 -7.12 -11.92
C THR A 172 -8.51 -6.75 -11.42
N SER A 173 -7.54 -7.66 -11.59
CA SER A 173 -6.13 -7.34 -11.30
C SER A 173 -5.61 -6.28 -12.26
N SER A 174 -4.76 -5.40 -11.76
CA SER A 174 -4.09 -4.37 -12.57
C SER A 174 -3.21 -4.98 -13.66
N LEU A 175 -2.72 -6.20 -13.46
CA LEU A 175 -1.99 -6.96 -14.46
C LEU A 175 -2.89 -7.26 -15.67
N HIS A 176 -4.12 -7.72 -15.44
CA HIS A 176 -5.10 -7.97 -16.50
C HIS A 176 -5.68 -6.69 -17.10
N ALA A 177 -5.65 -5.58 -16.35
CA ALA A 177 -6.11 -4.27 -16.80
C ALA A 177 -5.06 -3.51 -17.65
N GLY A 178 -3.88 -4.08 -17.86
CA GLY A 178 -2.85 -3.54 -18.76
C GLY A 178 -1.92 -2.50 -18.12
N ALA A 179 -1.70 -2.55 -16.81
CA ALA A 179 -0.68 -1.72 -16.16
C ALA A 179 0.73 -2.12 -16.64
N ASP A 180 1.63 -1.14 -16.80
CA ASP A 180 2.97 -1.39 -17.34
C ASP A 180 3.87 -2.11 -16.33
N LEU A 181 3.75 -1.74 -15.05
CA LEU A 181 4.45 -2.37 -13.93
C LEU A 181 3.46 -2.72 -12.81
N VAL A 182 3.51 -3.95 -12.31
CA VAL A 182 2.67 -4.39 -11.19
C VAL A 182 3.54 -5.07 -10.14
N VAL A 183 3.38 -4.70 -8.87
CA VAL A 183 4.09 -5.31 -7.75
C VAL A 183 3.12 -6.07 -6.87
N HIS A 184 3.38 -7.36 -6.70
CA HIS A 184 2.65 -8.23 -5.77
C HIS A 184 3.51 -8.63 -4.58
N SER A 185 2.91 -8.66 -3.39
CA SER A 185 3.53 -9.20 -2.17
C SER A 185 3.04 -10.63 -1.93
N LEU A 186 3.91 -11.61 -2.09
CA LEU A 186 3.53 -13.02 -2.05
C LEU A 186 3.23 -13.54 -0.64
N HIS A 187 3.61 -12.81 0.41
CA HIS A 187 3.36 -13.21 1.81
C HIS A 187 2.13 -12.56 2.44
N LYS A 188 1.38 -11.67 1.71
CA LYS A 188 0.19 -11.00 2.24
C LYS A 188 -1.10 -11.73 1.88
N SER A 189 -1.36 -11.89 0.59
CA SER A 189 -2.58 -12.54 0.07
C SER A 189 -2.31 -13.84 -0.70
N ALA A 190 -1.07 -14.32 -0.65
CA ALA A 190 -0.60 -15.59 -1.17
C ALA A 190 0.25 -16.30 -0.10
N PRO A 191 0.57 -17.60 -0.25
CA PRO A 191 1.22 -18.40 0.79
C PRO A 191 2.76 -18.31 0.79
N GLY A 192 3.34 -17.27 0.21
CA GLY A 192 4.79 -17.07 0.20
C GLY A 192 5.38 -16.78 1.59
N LEU A 193 6.65 -17.07 1.76
CA LEU A 193 7.38 -16.70 2.96
C LEU A 193 7.51 -15.18 3.10
N GLY A 194 7.67 -14.68 4.32
CA GLY A 194 7.91 -13.27 4.59
C GLY A 194 9.02 -12.70 3.68
N GLN A 195 8.87 -11.46 3.23
CA GLN A 195 9.76 -10.75 2.29
C GLN A 195 9.63 -11.17 0.81
N THR A 196 8.92 -12.25 0.47
CA THR A 196 8.75 -12.64 -0.94
C THR A 196 7.80 -11.70 -1.67
N ALA A 197 8.18 -11.32 -2.88
CA ALA A 197 7.40 -10.44 -3.75
C ALA A 197 7.73 -10.73 -5.23
N VAL A 198 6.95 -10.17 -6.15
CA VAL A 198 7.20 -10.25 -7.59
C VAL A 198 6.87 -8.93 -8.27
N LEU A 199 7.70 -8.52 -9.22
CA LEU A 199 7.48 -7.42 -10.15
C LEU A 199 7.19 -7.99 -11.53
N TRP A 200 6.10 -7.52 -12.12
CA TRP A 200 5.70 -7.83 -13.48
C TRP A 200 5.89 -6.61 -14.38
N LEU A 201 6.32 -6.85 -15.62
CA LEU A 201 6.43 -5.85 -16.67
C LEU A 201 5.59 -6.31 -17.87
N GLN A 202 4.84 -5.37 -18.44
CA GLN A 202 4.16 -5.62 -19.71
C GLN A 202 4.09 -4.36 -20.58
N GLY A 203 4.07 -4.55 -21.91
CA GLY A 203 4.07 -3.47 -22.89
C GLY A 203 5.44 -2.84 -23.06
N MET A 204 5.48 -1.77 -23.85
CA MET A 204 6.74 -1.15 -24.30
C MET A 204 6.99 0.26 -23.72
N ARG A 205 6.14 0.73 -22.79
CA ARG A 205 6.29 2.08 -22.20
C ARG A 205 7.44 2.14 -21.20
N VAL A 206 7.80 1.00 -20.61
CA VAL A 206 8.96 0.86 -19.72
C VAL A 206 9.85 -0.24 -20.26
N SER A 207 11.15 0.02 -20.41
CA SER A 207 12.05 -1.01 -20.91
C SER A 207 12.49 -1.98 -19.81
N ALA A 208 12.70 -3.24 -20.18
CA ALA A 208 13.21 -4.27 -19.27
C ALA A 208 14.62 -3.92 -18.75
N GLU A 209 15.44 -3.23 -19.58
CA GLU A 209 16.77 -2.76 -19.20
C GLU A 209 16.70 -1.70 -18.08
N ALA A 210 15.75 -0.75 -18.17
CA ALA A 210 15.53 0.25 -17.12
C ALA A 210 15.09 -0.41 -15.80
N VAL A 211 14.22 -1.43 -15.87
CA VAL A 211 13.79 -2.21 -14.70
C VAL A 211 14.98 -2.95 -14.09
N LYS A 212 15.77 -3.69 -14.89
CA LYS A 212 16.96 -4.42 -14.42
C LYS A 212 17.97 -3.49 -13.78
N ALA A 213 18.29 -2.37 -14.44
CA ALA A 213 19.23 -1.37 -13.93
C ALA A 213 18.75 -0.77 -12.57
N SER A 214 17.45 -0.64 -12.39
CA SER A 214 16.89 -0.18 -11.12
C SER A 214 16.92 -1.26 -10.06
N LEU A 215 16.57 -2.50 -10.40
CA LEU A 215 16.62 -3.63 -9.48
C LEU A 215 18.04 -3.86 -8.94
N LEU A 216 19.08 -3.69 -9.75
CA LEU A 216 20.49 -3.77 -9.30
C LEU A 216 20.82 -2.80 -8.16
N ARG A 217 20.11 -1.68 -8.04
CA ARG A 217 20.31 -0.69 -6.97
C ARG A 217 19.54 -0.98 -5.70
N PHE A 218 18.44 -1.74 -5.78
CA PHE A 218 17.50 -1.96 -4.67
C PHE A 218 17.39 -3.41 -4.21
N GLN A 219 17.97 -4.36 -4.94
CA GLN A 219 18.01 -5.76 -4.53
C GLN A 219 19.36 -6.10 -3.89
N THR A 220 19.36 -7.06 -2.97
CA THR A 220 20.60 -7.62 -2.44
C THR A 220 21.37 -8.38 -3.53
N SER A 221 22.69 -8.35 -3.47
CA SER A 221 23.56 -9.17 -4.33
C SER A 221 23.64 -10.63 -3.88
N SER A 222 23.12 -10.95 -2.68
CA SER A 222 23.12 -12.28 -2.08
C SER A 222 21.71 -12.70 -1.67
N PRO A 223 20.80 -12.92 -2.63
CA PRO A 223 19.43 -13.28 -2.32
C PRO A 223 19.33 -14.69 -1.74
N SER A 224 18.57 -14.87 -0.66
CA SER A 224 18.33 -16.20 -0.09
C SER A 224 17.64 -17.12 -1.10
N ALA A 225 18.27 -18.26 -1.40
CA ALA A 225 17.71 -19.28 -2.29
C ALA A 225 16.37 -19.83 -1.78
N LEU A 226 16.18 -19.91 -0.46
CA LEU A 226 14.92 -20.31 0.15
C LEU A 226 13.78 -19.36 -0.19
N LEU A 227 14.03 -18.04 -0.15
CA LEU A 227 13.02 -17.04 -0.52
C LEU A 227 12.73 -17.07 -2.01
N LEU A 228 13.74 -17.24 -2.86
CA LEU A 228 13.55 -17.38 -4.31
C LEU A 228 12.73 -18.63 -4.65
N ALA A 229 13.05 -19.77 -4.05
CA ALA A 229 12.27 -21.00 -4.19
C ALA A 229 10.82 -20.82 -3.69
N SER A 230 10.61 -20.06 -2.62
CA SER A 230 9.28 -19.72 -2.13
C SER A 230 8.49 -18.84 -3.11
N CYS A 231 9.14 -17.89 -3.80
CA CYS A 231 8.50 -17.11 -4.87
C CYS A 231 7.99 -18.03 -5.98
N GLU A 232 8.86 -18.88 -6.51
CA GLU A 232 8.51 -19.82 -7.57
C GLU A 232 7.41 -20.79 -7.16
N ALA A 233 7.58 -21.46 -6.02
CA ALA A 233 6.61 -22.44 -5.52
C ALA A 233 5.23 -21.82 -5.30
N THR A 234 5.18 -20.60 -4.74
CA THR A 234 3.93 -19.87 -4.51
C THR A 234 3.22 -19.57 -5.83
N LEU A 235 3.91 -18.99 -6.80
CA LEU A 235 3.32 -18.60 -8.08
C LEU A 235 2.88 -19.83 -8.89
N ASN A 236 3.68 -20.89 -8.91
CA ASN A 236 3.30 -22.14 -9.55
C ASN A 236 2.04 -22.75 -8.91
N TRP A 237 1.95 -22.71 -7.58
CA TRP A 237 0.76 -23.22 -6.89
C TRP A 237 -0.46 -22.37 -7.19
N MET A 238 -0.33 -21.05 -7.25
CA MET A 238 -1.43 -20.13 -7.60
C MET A 238 -1.93 -20.29 -9.05
N LEU A 239 -1.13 -20.86 -9.94
CA LEU A 239 -1.53 -21.23 -11.29
C LEU A 239 -2.22 -22.63 -11.35
N SER A 240 -2.32 -23.34 -10.24
CA SER A 240 -2.85 -24.69 -10.22
C SER A 240 -4.39 -24.73 -9.99
N PRO A 241 -5.08 -25.78 -10.48
CA PRO A 241 -6.50 -25.99 -10.17
C PRO A 241 -6.78 -26.14 -8.65
N ALA A 242 -5.77 -26.50 -7.85
CA ALA A 242 -5.90 -26.62 -6.40
C ALA A 242 -6.06 -25.25 -5.74
N TRP A 243 -5.34 -24.24 -6.23
CA TRP A 243 -5.49 -22.84 -5.81
C TRP A 243 -6.89 -22.32 -6.12
N GLU A 244 -7.35 -22.49 -7.35
CA GLU A 244 -8.67 -22.02 -7.75
C GLU A 244 -9.78 -22.58 -6.85
N ARG A 245 -9.78 -23.90 -6.61
CA ARG A 245 -10.74 -24.52 -5.69
C ARG A 245 -10.63 -24.00 -4.26
N LEU A 246 -9.41 -23.76 -3.79
CA LEU A 246 -9.19 -23.19 -2.45
C LEU A 246 -9.73 -21.77 -2.39
N LEU A 247 -9.37 -20.92 -3.33
CA LEU A 247 -9.77 -19.50 -3.35
C LEU A 247 -11.30 -19.38 -3.42
N GLN A 248 -11.97 -20.08 -4.34
CA GLN A 248 -13.43 -20.07 -4.45
C GLN A 248 -14.11 -20.50 -3.14
N ARG A 249 -13.60 -21.57 -2.50
CA ARG A 249 -14.10 -22.00 -1.19
C ARG A 249 -13.91 -20.90 -0.14
N ARG A 250 -12.74 -20.28 -0.09
CA ARG A 250 -12.44 -19.21 0.89
C ARG A 250 -13.30 -17.97 0.69
N LEU A 251 -13.52 -17.55 -0.55
CA LEU A 251 -14.42 -16.44 -0.87
C LEU A 251 -15.86 -16.73 -0.42
N LYS A 252 -16.37 -17.95 -0.69
CA LYS A 252 -17.69 -18.38 -0.22
C LYS A 252 -17.78 -18.37 1.33
N GLU A 253 -16.78 -18.91 2.02
CA GLU A 253 -16.71 -18.89 3.49
C GLU A 253 -16.64 -17.47 4.06
N ALA A 254 -15.91 -16.58 3.40
CA ALA A 254 -15.78 -15.16 3.80
C ALA A 254 -17.12 -14.42 3.68
N HIS A 255 -17.84 -14.60 2.58
CA HIS A 255 -19.19 -14.03 2.42
C HIS A 255 -20.15 -14.56 3.50
N GLN A 256 -20.19 -15.88 3.71
CA GLN A 256 -21.03 -16.49 4.76
C GLN A 256 -20.68 -15.98 6.15
N LEU A 257 -19.39 -15.77 6.43
CA LEU A 257 -18.93 -15.19 7.70
C LEU A 257 -19.45 -13.77 7.86
N ALA A 258 -19.24 -12.91 6.85
CA ALA A 258 -19.70 -11.52 6.88
C ALA A 258 -21.21 -11.41 7.06
N ASP A 259 -22.00 -12.23 6.35
CA ASP A 259 -23.47 -12.24 6.45
C ASP A 259 -23.93 -12.66 7.85
N ARG A 260 -23.33 -13.71 8.43
CA ARG A 260 -23.64 -14.15 9.80
C ARG A 260 -23.31 -13.07 10.85
N LEU A 261 -22.20 -12.37 10.66
CA LEU A 261 -21.79 -11.29 11.59
C LEU A 261 -22.71 -10.08 11.46
N ARG A 262 -23.10 -9.67 10.24
CA ARG A 262 -24.09 -8.60 10.02
C ARG A 262 -25.46 -8.95 10.61
N ALA A 263 -25.94 -10.17 10.36
CA ALA A 263 -27.18 -10.68 10.95
C ALA A 263 -27.15 -10.69 12.47
N ALA A 264 -26.00 -10.81 13.09
CA ALA A 264 -25.81 -10.73 14.54
C ALA A 264 -25.60 -9.29 15.07
N GLY A 265 -25.72 -8.26 14.20
CA GLY A 265 -25.64 -6.85 14.55
C GLY A 265 -24.22 -6.29 14.68
N LEU A 266 -23.21 -6.95 14.12
CA LEU A 266 -21.87 -6.35 14.01
C LEU A 266 -21.88 -5.33 12.87
N PRO A 267 -21.39 -4.10 13.09
CA PRO A 267 -21.33 -3.03 12.09
C PRO A 267 -20.18 -3.29 11.10
N LEU A 268 -20.42 -4.19 10.14
CA LEU A 268 -19.44 -4.51 9.11
C LEU A 268 -19.67 -3.65 7.87
N SER A 269 -18.66 -2.90 7.49
CA SER A 269 -18.60 -2.26 6.19
C SER A 269 -18.43 -3.30 5.05
N ARG A 270 -18.80 -2.90 3.84
CA ARG A 270 -18.50 -3.70 2.64
C ARG A 270 -17.07 -3.39 2.17
N SER A 271 -16.41 -4.42 1.69
CA SER A 271 -15.14 -4.39 0.99
C SER A 271 -15.32 -5.11 -0.36
N ASP A 272 -14.57 -4.71 -1.37
CA ASP A 272 -14.59 -5.39 -2.69
C ASP A 272 -13.76 -6.67 -2.65
N ASP A 273 -12.82 -6.77 -1.69
CA ASP A 273 -12.14 -8.02 -1.36
C ASP A 273 -12.85 -8.73 -0.19
N PRO A 274 -13.57 -9.84 -0.43
CA PRO A 274 -14.27 -10.57 0.62
C PRO A 274 -13.36 -11.11 1.73
N LEU A 275 -12.06 -11.22 1.48
CA LEU A 275 -11.06 -11.65 2.47
C LEU A 275 -10.68 -10.52 3.44
N ARG A 276 -11.26 -9.32 3.30
CA ARG A 276 -11.14 -8.19 4.21
C ARG A 276 -12.46 -7.97 4.93
N LEU A 277 -12.45 -8.05 6.27
CA LEU A 277 -13.60 -7.67 7.09
C LEU A 277 -13.30 -6.38 7.81
N ILE A 278 -14.12 -5.36 7.58
CA ILE A 278 -13.99 -4.04 8.22
C ILE A 278 -15.10 -3.90 9.25
N LEU A 279 -14.74 -3.94 10.53
CA LEU A 279 -15.65 -3.74 11.66
C LEU A 279 -15.60 -2.27 12.08
N VAL A 280 -16.66 -1.50 11.79
CA VAL A 280 -16.76 -0.07 12.08
C VAL A 280 -17.21 0.13 13.53
N THR A 281 -16.25 0.08 14.47
CA THR A 281 -16.51 0.16 15.90
C THR A 281 -17.05 1.52 16.32
N ALA A 282 -16.69 2.58 15.58
CA ALA A 282 -17.14 3.96 15.80
C ALA A 282 -18.66 4.12 15.74
N GLU A 283 -19.39 3.30 14.95
CA GLU A 283 -20.86 3.31 14.94
C GLU A 283 -21.49 2.97 16.29
N ARG A 284 -20.72 2.34 17.17
CA ARG A 284 -21.12 1.97 18.54
C ARG A 284 -20.37 2.77 19.60
N GLY A 285 -19.74 3.90 19.21
CA GLY A 285 -19.02 4.77 20.12
C GLY A 285 -17.76 4.17 20.72
N ILE A 286 -17.21 3.13 20.11
CA ILE A 286 -16.01 2.45 20.58
C ILE A 286 -14.87 2.77 19.63
N SER A 287 -13.73 3.28 20.15
CA SER A 287 -12.53 3.46 19.36
C SER A 287 -12.03 2.10 18.85
N GLY A 288 -11.61 2.06 17.57
CA GLY A 288 -11.00 0.84 17.03
C GLY A 288 -9.71 0.47 17.75
N LEU A 289 -8.94 1.44 18.23
CA LEU A 289 -7.72 1.18 19.00
C LEU A 289 -8.02 0.51 20.35
N ASP A 290 -9.04 1.01 21.08
CA ASP A 290 -9.49 0.40 22.34
C ASP A 290 -10.09 -1.00 22.09
N ALA A 291 -10.86 -1.15 21.01
CA ALA A 291 -11.43 -2.42 20.61
C ALA A 291 -10.34 -3.44 20.27
N ASP A 292 -9.28 -3.03 19.57
CA ASP A 292 -8.15 -3.89 19.25
C ASP A 292 -7.42 -4.37 20.50
N ALA A 293 -7.06 -3.45 21.40
CA ALA A 293 -6.41 -3.79 22.65
C ALA A 293 -7.25 -4.79 23.47
N TRP A 294 -8.58 -4.59 23.49
CA TRP A 294 -9.51 -5.48 24.19
C TRP A 294 -9.63 -6.86 23.52
N PHE A 295 -9.73 -6.90 22.18
CA PHE A 295 -9.81 -8.15 21.41
C PHE A 295 -8.51 -8.95 21.46
N MET A 296 -7.36 -8.26 21.35
CA MET A 296 -6.02 -8.89 21.37
C MET A 296 -5.80 -9.67 22.65
N GLN A 297 -6.17 -9.12 23.83
CA GLN A 297 -6.10 -9.82 25.11
C GLN A 297 -6.94 -11.12 25.15
N ARG A 298 -7.89 -11.26 24.20
CA ARG A 298 -8.78 -12.42 24.08
C ARG A 298 -8.49 -13.27 22.84
N GLY A 299 -7.32 -13.01 22.25
CA GLY A 299 -6.78 -13.75 21.10
C GLY A 299 -7.54 -13.53 19.80
N LEU A 300 -8.31 -12.44 19.64
CA LEU A 300 -8.82 -11.98 18.37
C LEU A 300 -7.97 -10.79 17.92
N ILE A 301 -7.20 -10.98 16.85
CA ILE A 301 -6.20 -10.01 16.39
C ILE A 301 -6.70 -9.41 15.08
N ALA A 302 -6.82 -8.09 15.02
CA ALA A 302 -7.02 -7.38 13.78
C ALA A 302 -5.68 -7.18 13.06
N GLU A 303 -5.70 -7.10 11.75
CA GLU A 303 -4.53 -6.76 10.94
C GLU A 303 -4.22 -5.26 11.05
N LEU A 304 -5.26 -4.44 11.03
CA LEU A 304 -5.14 -3.00 11.02
C LEU A 304 -6.16 -2.39 11.99
N PRO A 305 -5.70 -1.97 13.19
CA PRO A 305 -6.50 -1.13 14.07
C PRO A 305 -6.38 0.35 13.67
N GLU A 306 -7.52 1.01 13.52
CA GLU A 306 -7.62 2.44 13.23
C GLU A 306 -8.63 3.08 14.20
N PRO A 307 -8.62 4.40 14.38
CA PRO A 307 -9.50 5.05 15.34
C PRO A 307 -10.99 4.71 15.21
N PHE A 308 -11.47 4.44 13.99
CA PHE A 308 -12.89 4.21 13.69
C PHE A 308 -13.26 2.77 13.39
N CYS A 309 -12.28 1.94 13.03
CA CYS A 309 -12.55 0.58 12.60
C CYS A 309 -11.40 -0.38 12.85
N LEU A 310 -11.71 -1.66 12.71
CA LEU A 310 -10.75 -2.76 12.69
C LEU A 310 -10.86 -3.49 11.36
N THR A 311 -9.75 -3.61 10.65
CA THR A 311 -9.68 -4.45 9.45
C THR A 311 -9.07 -5.81 9.80
N PHE A 312 -9.80 -6.88 9.52
CA PHE A 312 -9.33 -8.26 9.67
C PHE A 312 -9.00 -8.84 8.32
N CYS A 313 -7.83 -9.48 8.19
CA CYS A 313 -7.45 -10.25 7.03
C CYS A 313 -7.82 -11.72 7.24
N LEU A 314 -8.70 -12.24 6.39
CA LEU A 314 -9.03 -13.65 6.40
C LEU A 314 -7.97 -14.41 5.62
N GLY A 315 -7.18 -15.23 6.31
CA GLY A 315 -6.17 -16.07 5.67
C GLY A 315 -6.77 -17.20 4.82
N LEU A 316 -5.91 -17.93 4.13
CA LEU A 316 -6.29 -19.04 3.27
C LEU A 316 -6.78 -20.28 4.05
N ALA A 317 -6.44 -20.38 5.33
CA ALA A 317 -6.94 -21.46 6.19
C ALA A 317 -8.32 -21.11 6.78
N SER A 318 -9.25 -22.06 6.73
CA SER A 318 -10.57 -21.94 7.36
C SER A 318 -10.46 -21.92 8.89
N GLN A 319 -11.13 -20.98 9.53
CA GLN A 319 -11.18 -20.88 10.99
C GLN A 319 -12.55 -21.32 11.51
N ARG A 320 -12.61 -22.53 12.06
CA ARG A 320 -13.85 -23.05 12.65
C ARG A 320 -14.29 -22.21 13.83
N GLY A 321 -15.59 -21.90 13.90
CA GLY A 321 -16.18 -21.16 15.03
C GLY A 321 -15.85 -19.67 15.09
N LEU A 322 -15.17 -19.07 14.10
CA LEU A 322 -14.79 -17.65 14.10
C LEU A 322 -16.00 -16.73 14.24
N ALA A 323 -17.11 -16.99 13.51
CA ALA A 323 -18.33 -16.19 13.62
C ALA A 323 -18.87 -16.14 15.07
N ALA A 324 -19.06 -17.30 15.68
CA ALA A 324 -19.56 -17.38 17.07
C ALA A 324 -18.61 -16.73 18.08
N ARG A 325 -17.29 -16.84 17.85
CA ARG A 325 -16.28 -16.19 18.68
C ARG A 325 -16.35 -14.67 18.54
N MET A 326 -16.37 -14.14 17.33
CA MET A 326 -16.47 -12.69 17.09
C MET A 326 -17.76 -12.11 17.66
N GLN A 327 -18.91 -12.78 17.44
CA GLN A 327 -20.20 -12.36 18.00
C GLN A 327 -20.18 -12.29 19.53
N ARG A 328 -19.64 -13.34 20.19
CA ARG A 328 -19.55 -13.38 21.65
C ARG A 328 -18.63 -12.29 22.20
N LEU A 329 -17.47 -12.10 21.56
CA LEU A 329 -16.51 -11.08 21.97
C LEU A 329 -17.06 -9.68 21.74
N TRP A 330 -17.71 -9.43 20.59
CA TRP A 330 -18.36 -8.15 20.30
C TRP A 330 -19.42 -7.78 21.34
N ARG A 331 -20.32 -8.68 21.69
CA ARG A 331 -21.32 -8.44 22.74
C ARG A 331 -20.69 -8.12 24.10
N ARG A 332 -19.61 -8.82 24.45
CA ARG A 332 -18.89 -8.57 25.70
C ARG A 332 -18.19 -7.20 25.70
N LEU A 333 -17.59 -6.81 24.57
CA LEU A 333 -17.00 -5.50 24.40
C LEU A 333 -18.04 -4.40 24.61
N GLN A 334 -19.19 -4.48 23.95
CA GLN A 334 -20.28 -3.52 24.11
C GLN A 334 -20.79 -3.41 25.55
N MET A 335 -20.83 -4.53 26.28
CA MET A 335 -21.21 -4.51 27.70
C MET A 335 -20.14 -3.89 28.60
N SER A 336 -18.87 -4.05 28.24
CA SER A 336 -17.75 -3.50 29.01
C SER A 336 -17.47 -2.02 28.72
N GLN A 337 -17.91 -1.53 27.58
CA GLN A 337 -17.76 -0.14 27.15
C GLN A 337 -19.12 0.40 26.66
N PRO A 338 -20.05 0.69 27.56
CA PRO A 338 -21.33 1.26 27.19
C PRO A 338 -21.12 2.66 26.61
N SER A 339 -21.67 2.92 25.43
CA SER A 339 -21.55 4.18 24.74
C SER A 339 -22.92 4.86 24.57
N SER A 340 -22.92 6.19 24.55
CA SER A 340 -24.09 7.03 24.32
C SER A 340 -24.45 7.27 22.85
N GLY A 341 -23.66 6.74 21.91
CA GLY A 341 -23.89 6.91 20.48
C GLY A 341 -22.62 6.74 19.65
N PRO A 342 -22.68 6.97 18.34
CA PRO A 342 -21.50 6.92 17.45
C PRO A 342 -20.41 7.92 17.87
N LEU A 343 -19.15 7.62 17.54
CA LEU A 343 -18.07 8.58 17.69
C LEU A 343 -18.28 9.76 16.73
N GLU A 344 -17.86 10.95 17.14
CA GLU A 344 -17.86 12.12 16.26
C GLU A 344 -16.99 11.84 15.01
N PRO A 345 -17.49 12.18 13.81
CA PRO A 345 -16.75 12.01 12.58
C PRO A 345 -15.38 12.67 12.63
N LEU A 346 -14.42 12.11 11.88
CA LEU A 346 -13.13 12.75 11.69
C LEU A 346 -13.28 14.02 10.86
N LEU A 347 -12.50 15.03 11.21
CA LEU A 347 -12.22 16.13 10.29
C LEU A 347 -11.59 15.53 9.02
N LEU A 348 -12.05 15.99 7.86
CA LEU A 348 -11.45 15.60 6.59
C LEU A 348 -10.00 16.12 6.54
N PRO A 349 -9.03 15.27 6.17
CA PRO A 349 -7.68 15.78 5.93
C PRO A 349 -7.72 16.81 4.78
N PRO A 350 -6.98 17.93 4.86
CA PRO A 350 -6.96 18.97 3.84
C PRO A 350 -6.16 18.53 2.60
N LEU A 351 -6.63 17.46 1.94
CA LEU A 351 -5.93 16.76 0.87
C LEU A 351 -6.85 16.52 -0.35
N GLU A 352 -7.84 17.38 -0.54
CA GLU A 352 -8.89 17.21 -1.58
C GLU A 352 -8.43 17.61 -2.98
N THR A 353 -7.29 18.31 -3.12
CA THR A 353 -6.76 18.77 -4.40
C THR A 353 -5.41 18.13 -4.70
N SER A 354 -5.04 18.10 -5.99
CA SER A 354 -3.69 17.71 -6.41
C SER A 354 -2.66 18.68 -5.83
N SER A 355 -1.57 18.15 -5.26
CA SER A 355 -0.57 18.94 -4.56
C SER A 355 0.83 18.39 -4.80
N THR A 356 1.85 19.23 -4.55
CA THR A 356 3.25 18.83 -4.60
C THR A 356 4.01 19.51 -3.46
N PRO A 357 5.10 18.90 -2.93
CA PRO A 357 5.95 19.57 -1.96
C PRO A 357 6.59 20.83 -2.58
N GLU A 358 6.75 21.88 -1.78
CA GLU A 358 7.44 23.11 -2.21
C GLU A 358 8.91 22.85 -2.49
N LEU A 359 9.55 22.06 -1.64
CA LEU A 359 10.93 21.61 -1.82
C LEU A 359 10.93 20.13 -2.18
N LEU A 360 11.84 19.71 -3.07
CA LEU A 360 12.03 18.30 -3.37
C LEU A 360 12.27 17.51 -2.08
N PRO A 361 11.60 16.38 -1.86
CA PRO A 361 11.77 15.57 -0.64
C PRO A 361 13.23 15.18 -0.38
N ALA A 362 13.98 14.91 -1.46
CA ALA A 362 15.42 14.59 -1.39
C ALA A 362 16.26 15.74 -0.81
N LEU A 363 15.89 16.99 -1.09
CA LEU A 363 16.57 18.17 -0.55
C LEU A 363 16.14 18.45 0.89
N ALA A 364 14.83 18.33 1.17
CA ALA A 364 14.29 18.58 2.50
C ALA A 364 14.87 17.65 3.57
N VAL A 365 15.05 16.36 3.25
CA VAL A 365 15.61 15.37 4.18
C VAL A 365 17.10 15.64 4.49
N ARG A 366 17.82 16.25 3.57
CA ARG A 366 19.28 16.52 3.72
C ARG A 366 19.58 17.91 4.25
N ALA A 367 18.62 18.81 4.24
CA ALA A 367 18.78 20.17 4.72
C ALA A 367 18.92 20.21 6.27
N PRO A 368 19.58 21.24 6.83
CA PRO A 368 19.57 21.47 8.27
C PRO A 368 18.13 21.55 8.79
N ALA A 369 17.87 20.84 9.87
CA ALA A 369 16.54 20.76 10.47
C ALA A 369 16.58 20.98 11.98
N CYS A 370 15.47 21.45 12.55
CA CYS A 370 15.25 21.56 13.98
C CYS A 370 13.91 20.91 14.36
N GLU A 371 13.81 20.46 15.59
CA GLU A 371 12.56 19.92 16.13
C GLU A 371 11.75 21.04 16.77
N LEU A 372 10.49 21.18 16.40
CA LEU A 372 9.52 22.10 16.99
C LEU A 372 8.35 21.33 17.59
N SER A 373 7.66 21.98 18.52
CA SER A 373 6.33 21.48 18.89
C SER A 373 5.41 21.54 17.69
N LEU A 374 4.45 20.62 17.61
CA LEU A 374 3.50 20.64 16.50
C LEU A 374 2.76 21.99 16.41
N GLN A 375 2.46 22.63 17.55
CA GLN A 375 1.80 23.93 17.61
C GLN A 375 2.63 25.05 16.97
N ASP A 376 3.96 24.99 17.12
CA ASP A 376 4.89 26.03 16.61
C ASP A 376 5.34 25.76 15.18
N SER A 377 4.87 24.67 14.56
CA SER A 377 5.32 24.23 13.23
C SER A 377 4.56 24.87 12.06
N GLY A 378 3.52 25.67 12.34
CA GLY A 378 2.72 26.33 11.31
C GLY A 378 3.57 27.19 10.36
N GLY A 379 3.31 27.09 9.06
CA GLY A 379 4.06 27.82 8.03
C GLY A 379 5.46 27.29 7.73
N ARG A 380 5.98 26.32 8.49
CA ARG A 380 7.31 25.72 8.29
C ARG A 380 7.27 24.62 7.21
N ILE A 381 8.42 24.34 6.61
CA ILE A 381 8.58 23.20 5.69
C ILE A 381 9.03 21.99 6.47
N ALA A 382 8.33 20.87 6.32
CA ALA A 382 8.67 19.61 6.96
C ALA A 382 9.98 19.03 6.46
N ALA A 383 10.81 18.52 7.38
CA ALA A 383 12.06 17.81 7.08
C ALA A 383 11.95 16.30 7.31
N GLU A 384 10.82 15.84 7.83
CA GLU A 384 10.55 14.42 8.06
C GLU A 384 9.15 14.01 7.57
N MET A 385 8.92 12.70 7.57
CA MET A 385 7.62 12.12 7.25
C MET A 385 6.85 11.80 8.52
N ILE A 386 5.61 12.30 8.63
CA ILE A 386 4.64 11.81 9.61
C ILE A 386 3.81 10.76 8.89
N CYS A 387 4.00 9.50 9.30
CA CYS A 387 3.37 8.35 8.66
C CYS A 387 2.97 7.36 9.75
N PRO A 388 1.77 7.46 10.31
CA PRO A 388 1.26 6.48 11.27
C PRO A 388 1.32 5.06 10.69
N TYR A 389 1.73 4.11 11.49
CA TYR A 389 1.76 2.71 11.07
C TYR A 389 1.10 1.82 12.14
N PRO A 390 0.15 1.00 11.76
CA PRO A 390 -0.50 0.88 10.47
C PRO A 390 -1.33 2.13 10.10
N PRO A 391 -1.74 2.39 8.83
CA PRO A 391 -1.49 1.60 7.62
C PRO A 391 -0.23 2.00 6.84
N GLY A 392 0.58 2.95 7.32
CA GLY A 392 1.75 3.43 6.62
C GLY A 392 1.43 4.44 5.49
N ILE A 393 0.36 5.21 5.66
CA ILE A 393 -0.04 6.29 4.74
C ILE A 393 0.51 7.62 5.25
N PRO A 394 1.32 8.33 4.45
CA PRO A 394 1.93 9.57 4.86
C PRO A 394 0.91 10.70 5.03
N LEU A 395 0.85 11.29 6.21
CA LEU A 395 0.07 12.50 6.51
C LEU A 395 0.82 13.76 6.14
N LEU A 396 2.12 13.77 6.36
CA LEU A 396 3.05 14.83 6.01
C LEU A 396 4.31 14.20 5.43
N ILE A 397 4.86 14.80 4.38
CA ILE A 397 6.14 14.35 3.80
C ILE A 397 7.19 15.46 3.83
N PRO A 398 8.48 15.10 3.75
CA PRO A 398 9.54 16.11 3.63
C PRO A 398 9.32 17.02 2.43
N GLY A 399 9.55 18.33 2.64
CA GLY A 399 9.37 19.35 1.60
C GLY A 399 7.96 19.96 1.52
N GLU A 400 6.97 19.39 2.20
CA GLU A 400 5.65 20.01 2.29
C GLU A 400 5.62 21.14 3.32
N ARG A 401 4.92 22.24 2.98
CA ARG A 401 4.60 23.29 3.95
C ARG A 401 3.48 22.85 4.87
N ILE A 402 3.66 23.09 6.16
CA ILE A 402 2.63 22.84 7.19
C ILE A 402 1.70 24.06 7.20
N GLY A 403 0.73 24.11 6.26
CA GLY A 403 -0.30 25.14 6.22
C GLY A 403 -1.20 25.11 7.45
N LEU A 404 -1.92 26.21 7.69
CA LEU A 404 -2.79 26.33 8.88
C LEU A 404 -3.84 25.21 8.95
N ASP A 405 -4.47 24.89 7.83
CA ASP A 405 -5.50 23.82 7.77
C ASP A 405 -4.92 22.46 8.12
N ARG A 406 -3.71 22.16 7.61
CA ARG A 406 -3.01 20.90 7.93
C ARG A 406 -2.54 20.86 9.38
N LEU A 407 -2.06 22.01 9.90
CA LEU A 407 -1.68 22.12 11.30
C LEU A 407 -2.87 21.85 12.23
N GLU A 408 -4.00 22.51 11.98
CA GLU A 408 -5.22 22.34 12.76
C GLU A 408 -5.70 20.87 12.76
N TRP A 409 -5.68 20.25 11.58
CA TRP A 409 -6.01 18.83 11.44
C TRP A 409 -5.02 17.93 12.18
N LEU A 410 -3.70 18.16 12.07
CA LEU A 410 -2.68 17.37 12.79
C LEU A 410 -2.80 17.53 14.31
N LEU A 411 -3.10 18.74 14.80
CA LEU A 411 -3.32 19.01 16.22
C LEU A 411 -4.58 18.31 16.74
N ASP A 412 -5.65 18.26 15.95
CA ASP A 412 -6.85 17.48 16.30
C ASP A 412 -6.54 15.98 16.37
N GLN A 413 -5.81 15.45 15.38
CA GLN A 413 -5.39 14.05 15.39
C GLN A 413 -4.48 13.74 16.60
N HIS A 414 -3.51 14.61 16.91
CA HIS A 414 -2.63 14.43 18.07
C HIS A 414 -3.41 14.44 19.40
N ARG A 415 -4.39 15.34 19.55
CA ARG A 415 -5.23 15.38 20.77
C ARG A 415 -6.04 14.12 20.98
N ARG A 416 -6.55 13.54 19.90
CA ARG A 416 -7.38 12.32 19.93
C ARG A 416 -6.52 11.06 20.06
N TRP A 417 -5.39 11.00 19.36
CA TRP A 417 -4.52 9.82 19.24
C TRP A 417 -3.03 10.20 19.26
N PRO A 418 -2.51 10.58 20.43
CA PRO A 418 -1.12 11.03 20.58
C PRO A 418 -0.10 9.94 20.23
N GLU A 419 -0.50 8.68 20.27
CA GLU A 419 0.33 7.54 19.85
C GLU A 419 0.48 7.41 18.33
N LEU A 420 -0.43 7.97 17.54
CA LEU A 420 -0.40 7.92 16.07
C LEU A 420 0.25 9.15 15.45
N VAL A 421 0.02 10.32 16.02
CA VAL A 421 0.57 11.59 15.55
C VAL A 421 1.45 12.20 16.64
N PRO A 422 2.75 12.39 16.40
CA PRO A 422 3.66 12.93 17.41
C PRO A 422 3.34 14.39 17.76
N GLY A 423 3.60 14.80 19.00
CA GLY A 423 3.44 16.19 19.44
C GLY A 423 4.57 17.13 18.97
N LYS A 424 5.58 16.60 18.29
CA LYS A 424 6.72 17.33 17.72
C LYS A 424 6.98 16.90 16.30
N VAL A 425 7.57 17.78 15.51
CA VAL A 425 7.90 17.54 14.10
C VAL A 425 9.23 18.21 13.76
N LYS A 426 10.03 17.53 12.92
CA LYS A 426 11.23 18.14 12.33
C LYS A 426 10.84 19.02 11.14
N VAL A 427 11.32 20.24 11.19
CA VAL A 427 11.14 21.25 10.13
C VAL A 427 12.50 21.79 9.70
N LEU A 428 12.57 22.36 8.52
CA LEU A 428 13.80 23.02 8.06
C LEU A 428 14.20 24.12 9.04
N ALA A 429 15.50 24.16 9.41
CA ALA A 429 16.03 25.22 10.25
C ALA A 429 15.94 26.59 9.54
N GLU A 430 15.63 27.63 10.30
CA GLU A 430 15.78 29.00 9.80
C GLU A 430 17.28 29.37 9.75
N GLY A 431 17.77 29.62 8.58
CA GLY A 431 19.17 30.02 8.34
C GLY A 431 19.27 30.87 7.09
N PRO A 432 20.40 31.53 6.85
CA PRO A 432 20.61 32.29 5.63
C PRO A 432 20.31 31.36 4.45
N GLN A 433 19.57 31.87 3.47
CA GLN A 433 19.09 31.12 2.29
C GLN A 433 20.16 30.15 1.80
N VAL A 434 19.87 28.83 1.95
CA VAL A 434 20.65 27.81 1.25
C VAL A 434 20.45 28.12 -0.23
N GLN A 435 21.44 28.74 -0.86
CA GLN A 435 21.50 28.81 -2.32
C GLN A 435 21.59 27.38 -2.80
N LEU A 436 20.44 26.85 -3.21
CA LEU A 436 20.32 25.56 -3.89
C LEU A 436 20.83 25.78 -5.31
N GLY A 437 22.12 25.46 -5.53
CA GLY A 437 22.70 25.38 -6.86
C GLY A 437 22.13 24.20 -7.66
#